data_b554e52ae9ce39ce527158ccc8118bc6
#
_entry.id   b554e52ae9ce39ce527158ccc8118bc6
#
_cell.length_a   1.000
_cell.length_b   1.000
_cell.length_c   1.000
_cell.angle_alpha   90.00
_cell.angle_beta   90.00
_cell.angle_gamma   90.00
#
_symmetry.space_group_name_H-M   'P 1'
#
loop_
_entity.id
_entity.type
_entity.pdbx_description
1 polymer ?
#
loop_
_entity_poly.entity_id
_entity_poly.type
_entity_poly.pdbx_seq_one_letter_code
_entity_poly.pdbx_strand_id
1 'polypeptide(L)'
;VAKVLRGSGKVAPKKPVPAKRVKATELRVKAVAKPVQQVNLAVGMYAFGRTDPRRHALRIYSVILGEAMSSRLFQRLREEEGLVYSVSSGAHLQADDGAFYISAGLEPGNVGKALGIIAGEMRELATKGPGAAELKRAKDYATGQFALGLEGTTQQMFWMGDSLVNRGRVVEPAETLEKYKAVDAKAVQAVAREIFQPGKICVAAAGPELQTETLTVAAQPLGAA
;
A
#
# COMPACT_ATOMS: atom_id res chain seq x y z
N VAL A 1 -5.54 -37.91 6.07
CA VAL A 1 -4.93 -36.71 5.46
C VAL A 1 -3.60 -37.10 4.81
N ALA A 2 -2.65 -37.75 5.50
CA ALA A 2 -1.35 -38.11 4.94
C ALA A 2 -1.39 -39.04 3.71
N LYS A 3 -2.45 -39.85 3.55
CA LYS A 3 -2.62 -40.77 2.43
C LYS A 3 -3.11 -40.10 1.15
N VAL A 4 -3.84 -38.98 1.28
CA VAL A 4 -4.36 -38.14 0.18
C VAL A 4 -3.25 -37.29 -0.42
N LEU A 5 -2.29 -36.86 0.40
CA LEU A 5 -1.16 -36.03 -0.02
C LEU A 5 0.03 -36.84 -0.61
N ARG A 6 -0.04 -38.17 -0.58
CA ARG A 6 0.96 -39.04 -1.24
C ARG A 6 0.78 -39.17 -2.76
N GLY A 7 -0.22 -38.55 -3.30
CA GLY A 7 -0.50 -38.59 -4.73
C GLY A 7 0.35 -37.59 -5.47
N SER A 8 1.00 -38.08 -6.45
CA SER A 8 1.63 -37.42 -7.58
C SER A 8 3.14 -37.16 -7.44
N GLY A 9 3.84 -38.07 -8.06
CA GLY A 9 5.00 -37.82 -8.89
C GLY A 9 6.07 -36.86 -8.39
N LYS A 10 7.29 -37.31 -8.40
CA LYS A 10 8.56 -36.60 -8.16
C LYS A 10 8.79 -35.41 -9.13
N VAL A 11 7.79 -34.53 -9.29
CA VAL A 11 8.04 -33.26 -9.97
C VAL A 11 8.57 -32.31 -8.91
N ALA A 12 9.87 -32.11 -8.91
CA ALA A 12 10.48 -31.06 -8.10
C ALA A 12 9.80 -29.71 -8.43
N PRO A 13 9.32 -28.94 -7.43
CA PRO A 13 8.73 -27.65 -7.70
C PRO A 13 9.74 -26.79 -8.47
N LYS A 14 9.32 -26.17 -9.56
CA LYS A 14 10.17 -25.21 -10.28
C LYS A 14 10.53 -24.09 -9.29
N LYS A 15 11.83 -23.79 -9.18
CA LYS A 15 12.27 -22.62 -8.39
C LYS A 15 11.54 -21.39 -8.89
N PRO A 16 10.96 -20.55 -8.02
CA PRO A 16 10.37 -19.29 -8.42
C PRO A 16 11.39 -18.46 -9.20
N VAL A 17 10.98 -17.91 -10.33
CA VAL A 17 11.82 -16.96 -11.07
C VAL A 17 11.66 -15.62 -10.37
N PRO A 18 12.75 -14.95 -9.94
CA PRO A 18 12.67 -13.63 -9.32
C PRO A 18 11.92 -12.64 -10.21
N ALA A 19 11.07 -11.82 -9.64
CA ALA A 19 10.34 -10.80 -10.38
C ALA A 19 11.33 -9.83 -11.04
N LYS A 20 11.26 -9.70 -12.36
CA LYS A 20 12.01 -8.65 -13.07
C LYS A 20 11.31 -7.32 -12.83
N ARG A 21 11.87 -6.47 -11.97
CA ARG A 21 11.42 -5.08 -11.86
C ARG A 21 11.61 -4.39 -13.19
N VAL A 22 10.54 -3.82 -13.71
CA VAL A 22 10.65 -2.95 -14.89
C VAL A 22 11.41 -1.70 -14.44
N LYS A 23 12.52 -1.40 -15.12
CA LYS A 23 13.23 -0.14 -14.93
C LYS A 23 12.39 0.99 -15.49
N ALA A 24 11.44 1.48 -14.71
CA ALA A 24 10.68 2.67 -15.05
C ALA A 24 11.51 3.88 -14.65
N THR A 25 11.73 4.78 -15.60
CA THR A 25 12.44 6.05 -15.40
C THR A 25 11.46 7.23 -15.45
N GLU A 26 10.19 6.96 -15.73
CA GLU A 26 9.15 7.98 -15.90
C GLU A 26 7.80 7.51 -15.35
N LEU A 27 6.95 8.46 -15.06
CA LEU A 27 5.56 8.24 -14.64
C LEU A 27 4.79 7.46 -15.74
N ARG A 28 4.16 6.37 -15.35
CA ARG A 28 3.32 5.56 -16.25
C ARG A 28 1.85 5.82 -15.95
N VAL A 29 1.10 6.15 -16.99
CA VAL A 29 -0.32 6.50 -16.86
C VAL A 29 -1.16 5.68 -17.82
N LYS A 30 -2.31 5.21 -17.35
CA LYS A 30 -3.29 4.51 -18.17
C LYS A 30 -4.71 4.86 -17.73
N ALA A 31 -5.52 5.36 -18.65
CA ALA A 31 -6.96 5.53 -18.47
C ALA A 31 -7.73 4.49 -19.29
N VAL A 32 -8.87 4.08 -18.75
CA VAL A 32 -9.82 3.20 -19.44
C VAL A 32 -11.21 3.80 -19.28
N ALA A 33 -11.83 4.18 -20.40
CA ALA A 33 -13.23 4.62 -20.41
C ALA A 33 -14.17 3.44 -20.12
N LYS A 34 -15.08 3.62 -19.17
CA LYS A 34 -16.08 2.64 -18.76
C LYS A 34 -17.42 3.34 -18.50
N PRO A 35 -18.57 2.72 -18.82
CA PRO A 35 -19.89 3.28 -18.57
C PRO A 35 -20.29 3.10 -17.08
N VAL A 36 -19.57 3.77 -16.20
CA VAL A 36 -19.77 3.78 -14.76
C VAL A 36 -19.91 5.23 -14.28
N GLN A 37 -20.50 5.45 -13.11
CA GLN A 37 -20.74 6.81 -12.61
C GLN A 37 -19.49 7.47 -12.00
N GLN A 38 -18.60 6.66 -11.45
CA GLN A 38 -17.42 7.14 -10.71
C GLN A 38 -16.13 6.76 -11.43
N VAL A 39 -15.09 7.55 -11.20
CA VAL A 39 -13.72 7.18 -11.51
C VAL A 39 -13.15 6.35 -10.37
N ASN A 40 -12.66 5.16 -10.69
CA ASN A 40 -11.82 4.37 -9.82
C ASN A 40 -10.37 4.67 -10.16
N LEU A 41 -9.68 5.37 -9.25
CA LEU A 41 -8.30 5.80 -9.39
C LEU A 41 -7.40 4.87 -8.57
N ALA A 42 -6.27 4.48 -9.14
CA ALA A 42 -5.21 3.76 -8.45
C ALA A 42 -3.85 4.42 -8.72
N VAL A 43 -3.11 4.70 -7.66
CA VAL A 43 -1.71 5.14 -7.72
C VAL A 43 -0.86 4.02 -7.15
N GLY A 44 0.00 3.43 -7.95
CA GLY A 44 0.82 2.27 -7.60
C GLY A 44 2.31 2.58 -7.59
N MET A 45 3.02 2.08 -6.61
CA MET A 45 4.45 2.22 -6.44
C MET A 45 5.09 0.88 -6.12
N TYR A 46 6.35 0.69 -6.50
CA TYR A 46 7.11 -0.48 -6.06
C TYR A 46 7.38 -0.42 -4.55
N ALA A 47 7.25 -1.58 -3.91
CA ALA A 47 7.68 -1.80 -2.54
C ALA A 47 8.69 -2.98 -2.49
N PHE A 48 9.11 -3.35 -1.32
CA PHE A 48 10.01 -4.47 -1.06
C PHE A 48 9.23 -5.74 -0.70
N GLY A 49 9.93 -6.87 -0.64
CA GLY A 49 9.32 -8.17 -0.32
C GLY A 49 8.88 -8.30 1.14
N ARG A 50 8.07 -9.33 1.41
CA ARG A 50 7.47 -9.59 2.73
C ARG A 50 8.47 -9.94 3.84
N THR A 51 9.68 -10.36 3.49
CA THR A 51 10.74 -10.68 4.45
C THR A 51 11.56 -9.46 4.86
N ASP A 52 11.41 -8.34 4.14
CA ASP A 52 12.12 -7.10 4.45
C ASP A 52 11.67 -6.53 5.81
N PRO A 53 12.62 -6.20 6.71
CA PRO A 53 12.27 -5.67 8.04
C PRO A 53 11.51 -4.34 7.99
N ARG A 54 11.69 -3.54 6.93
CA ARG A 54 11.01 -2.25 6.73
C ARG A 54 9.49 -2.39 6.51
N ARG A 55 8.98 -3.61 6.27
CA ARG A 55 7.53 -3.84 6.12
C ARG A 55 6.70 -3.34 7.30
N HIS A 56 7.27 -3.32 8.51
CA HIS A 56 6.57 -2.80 9.69
C HIS A 56 6.44 -1.27 9.65
N ALA A 57 7.49 -0.58 9.21
CA ALA A 57 7.43 0.86 8.96
C ALA A 57 6.50 1.20 7.77
N LEU A 58 6.48 0.37 6.72
CA LEU A 58 5.54 0.51 5.60
C LEU A 58 4.08 0.36 6.06
N ARG A 59 3.81 -0.56 6.99
CA ARG A 59 2.49 -0.70 7.60
C ARG A 59 2.07 0.57 8.33
N ILE A 60 2.94 1.15 9.14
CA ILE A 60 2.67 2.41 9.85
C ILE A 60 2.52 3.57 8.85
N TYR A 61 3.37 3.65 7.83
CA TYR A 61 3.24 4.63 6.74
C TYR A 61 1.87 4.54 6.05
N SER A 62 1.39 3.33 5.74
CA SER A 62 0.06 3.10 5.16
C SER A 62 -1.06 3.64 6.07
N VAL A 63 -1.00 3.35 7.36
CA VAL A 63 -1.99 3.83 8.33
C VAL A 63 -2.02 5.36 8.39
N ILE A 64 -0.86 6.00 8.40
CA ILE A 64 -0.74 7.46 8.41
C ILE A 64 -1.29 8.06 7.12
N LEU A 65 -0.94 7.47 5.97
CA LEU A 65 -1.25 8.05 4.68
C LEU A 65 -2.72 7.91 4.30
N GLY A 66 -3.31 6.69 4.38
CA GLY A 66 -4.64 6.50 3.78
C GLY A 66 -5.48 5.34 4.35
N GLU A 67 -5.05 4.62 5.39
CA GLU A 67 -5.82 3.45 5.85
C GLU A 67 -6.82 3.78 6.97
N ALA A 68 -6.45 4.62 7.91
CA ALA A 68 -7.32 5.01 9.02
C ALA A 68 -8.22 6.19 8.64
N MET A 69 -9.36 6.34 9.30
CA MET A 69 -10.21 7.55 9.15
C MET A 69 -9.47 8.82 9.59
N SER A 70 -8.48 8.73 10.47
CA SER A 70 -7.60 9.83 10.87
C SER A 70 -6.36 9.98 9.98
N SER A 71 -6.29 9.25 8.86
CA SER A 71 -5.18 9.33 7.91
C SER A 71 -5.22 10.64 7.11
N ARG A 72 -4.07 11.05 6.61
CA ARG A 72 -3.93 12.32 5.88
C ARG A 72 -4.84 12.40 4.66
N LEU A 73 -4.85 11.36 3.82
CA LEU A 73 -5.67 11.36 2.61
C LEU A 73 -7.16 11.33 2.93
N PHE A 74 -7.59 10.59 3.96
CA PHE A 74 -8.99 10.60 4.36
C PHE A 74 -9.41 11.99 4.83
N GLN A 75 -8.64 12.62 5.72
CA GLN A 75 -8.94 13.95 6.22
C GLN A 75 -8.94 15.00 5.10
N ARG A 76 -7.91 15.02 4.28
CA ARG A 76 -7.78 16.05 3.21
C ARG A 76 -8.76 15.85 2.07
N LEU A 77 -8.88 14.62 1.54
CA LEU A 77 -9.66 14.38 0.33
C LEU A 77 -11.15 14.22 0.61
N ARG A 78 -11.51 13.61 1.75
CA ARG A 78 -12.90 13.29 2.05
C ARG A 78 -13.55 14.32 2.99
N GLU A 79 -12.90 14.61 4.13
CA GLU A 79 -13.51 15.46 5.16
C GLU A 79 -13.38 16.95 4.84
N GLU A 80 -12.19 17.42 4.42
CA GLU A 80 -11.95 18.83 4.18
C GLU A 80 -12.42 19.27 2.78
N GLU A 81 -12.08 18.50 1.76
CA GLU A 81 -12.28 18.90 0.37
C GLU A 81 -13.51 18.23 -0.30
N GLY A 82 -14.05 17.16 0.27
CA GLY A 82 -15.22 16.46 -0.27
C GLY A 82 -15.01 15.88 -1.68
N LEU A 83 -13.77 15.56 -2.08
CA LEU A 83 -13.43 15.17 -3.45
C LEU A 83 -13.66 13.71 -3.74
N VAL A 84 -13.67 12.85 -2.72
CA VAL A 84 -13.70 11.39 -2.87
C VAL A 84 -14.84 10.76 -2.06
N TYR A 85 -15.44 9.71 -2.59
CA TYR A 85 -16.37 8.84 -1.85
C TYR A 85 -15.62 7.88 -0.93
N SER A 86 -14.46 7.41 -1.41
CA SER A 86 -13.58 6.52 -0.66
C SER A 86 -12.13 6.79 -1.02
N VAL A 87 -11.25 6.61 -0.04
CA VAL A 87 -9.81 6.60 -0.24
C VAL A 87 -9.18 5.61 0.71
N SER A 88 -8.21 4.89 0.22
CA SER A 88 -7.43 3.95 1.04
C SER A 88 -6.01 3.81 0.51
N SER A 89 -5.10 3.38 1.37
CA SER A 89 -3.77 2.93 0.98
C SER A 89 -3.47 1.57 1.56
N GLY A 90 -2.56 0.84 0.91
CA GLY A 90 -2.17 -0.49 1.34
C GLY A 90 -0.94 -1.02 0.62
N ALA A 91 -0.50 -2.20 1.02
CA ALA A 91 0.62 -2.87 0.38
C ALA A 91 0.31 -4.35 0.12
N HIS A 92 0.73 -4.83 -1.04
CA HIS A 92 0.80 -6.25 -1.36
C HIS A 92 2.26 -6.67 -1.43
N LEU A 93 2.70 -7.48 -0.47
CA LEU A 93 4.09 -7.93 -0.36
C LEU A 93 4.20 -9.41 -0.74
N GLN A 94 4.94 -9.68 -1.80
CA GLN A 94 5.32 -11.03 -2.23
C GLN A 94 6.63 -11.47 -1.55
N ALA A 95 7.19 -12.62 -1.92
CA ALA A 95 8.40 -13.12 -1.29
C ALA A 95 9.60 -12.19 -1.47
N ASP A 96 9.82 -11.68 -2.69
CA ASP A 96 11.00 -10.93 -3.12
C ASP A 96 10.68 -9.51 -3.64
N ASP A 97 9.41 -9.18 -3.83
CA ASP A 97 8.94 -7.88 -4.34
C ASP A 97 7.64 -7.46 -3.68
N GLY A 98 7.18 -6.25 -3.96
CA GLY A 98 5.92 -5.74 -3.45
C GLY A 98 5.42 -4.51 -4.20
N ALA A 99 4.16 -4.18 -3.95
CA ALA A 99 3.54 -2.96 -4.41
C ALA A 99 2.88 -2.24 -3.23
N PHE A 100 3.08 -0.94 -3.16
CA PHE A 100 2.27 -0.04 -2.36
C PHE A 100 1.26 0.64 -3.28
N TYR A 101 0.05 0.85 -2.81
CA TYR A 101 -0.98 1.48 -3.62
C TYR A 101 -1.84 2.44 -2.82
N ILE A 102 -2.40 3.42 -3.52
CA ILE A 102 -3.49 4.28 -3.07
C ILE A 102 -4.64 4.04 -4.03
N SER A 103 -5.84 3.84 -3.50
CA SER A 103 -7.07 3.67 -4.26
C SER A 103 -8.07 4.74 -3.84
N ALA A 104 -8.76 5.34 -4.81
CA ALA A 104 -9.80 6.33 -4.54
C ALA A 104 -10.96 6.19 -5.52
N GLY A 105 -12.18 6.37 -5.01
CA GLY A 105 -13.41 6.50 -5.79
C GLY A 105 -13.88 7.95 -5.76
N LEU A 106 -14.01 8.60 -6.93
CA LEU A 106 -14.29 10.02 -7.02
C LEU A 106 -15.04 10.41 -8.32
N GLU A 107 -15.50 11.64 -8.39
CA GLU A 107 -16.08 12.19 -9.60
C GLU A 107 -15.00 12.56 -10.63
N PRO A 108 -15.31 12.47 -11.95
CA PRO A 108 -14.35 12.76 -13.01
C PRO A 108 -13.66 14.12 -12.88
N GLY A 109 -14.40 15.16 -12.53
CA GLY A 109 -13.88 16.53 -12.38
C GLY A 109 -12.88 16.71 -11.23
N ASN A 110 -12.85 15.78 -10.28
CA ASN A 110 -12.03 15.89 -9.07
C ASN A 110 -10.65 15.19 -9.21
N VAL A 111 -10.41 14.44 -10.28
CA VAL A 111 -9.20 13.60 -10.44
C VAL A 111 -7.91 14.41 -10.33
N GLY A 112 -7.82 15.55 -11.01
CA GLY A 112 -6.62 16.38 -11.00
C GLY A 112 -6.30 16.95 -9.61
N LYS A 113 -7.32 17.49 -8.92
CA LYS A 113 -7.15 18.03 -7.56
C LYS A 113 -6.78 16.95 -6.56
N ALA A 114 -7.41 15.77 -6.66
CA ALA A 114 -7.10 14.63 -5.80
C ALA A 114 -5.66 14.13 -5.99
N LEU A 115 -5.18 13.99 -7.23
CA LEU A 115 -3.80 13.60 -7.52
C LEU A 115 -2.78 14.63 -7.00
N GLY A 116 -3.10 15.93 -7.08
CA GLY A 116 -2.27 16.98 -6.49
C GLY A 116 -2.13 16.86 -4.97
N ILE A 117 -3.23 16.60 -4.27
CA ILE A 117 -3.24 16.39 -2.81
C ILE A 117 -2.47 15.12 -2.45
N ILE A 118 -2.70 13.99 -3.15
CA ILE A 118 -1.97 12.74 -2.93
C ILE A 118 -0.46 12.97 -3.06
N ALA A 119 -0.02 13.64 -4.13
CA ALA A 119 1.39 13.96 -4.34
C ALA A 119 1.96 14.85 -3.21
N GLY A 120 1.19 15.85 -2.76
CA GLY A 120 1.55 16.75 -1.66
C GLY A 120 1.80 15.98 -0.35
N GLU A 121 0.84 15.15 0.06
CA GLU A 121 0.93 14.39 1.31
C GLU A 121 2.07 13.34 1.29
N MET A 122 2.26 12.68 0.16
CA MET A 122 3.39 11.74 -0.01
C MET A 122 4.74 12.47 0.07
N ARG A 123 4.86 13.62 -0.60
CA ARG A 123 6.07 14.45 -0.57
C ARG A 123 6.34 14.99 0.84
N GLU A 124 5.31 15.41 1.55
CA GLU A 124 5.46 15.90 2.91
C GLU A 124 5.95 14.81 3.86
N LEU A 125 5.38 13.60 3.81
CA LEU A 125 5.86 12.47 4.59
C LEU A 125 7.30 12.07 4.22
N ALA A 126 7.68 12.16 2.96
CA ALA A 126 9.04 11.87 2.51
C ALA A 126 10.05 12.93 2.98
N THR A 127 9.66 14.21 3.06
CA THR A 127 10.56 15.31 3.44
C THR A 127 10.63 15.56 4.93
N LYS A 128 9.48 15.62 5.60
CA LYS A 128 9.36 16.00 7.02
C LYS A 128 9.16 14.80 7.95
N GLY A 129 8.61 13.67 7.42
CA GLY A 129 8.17 12.54 8.22
C GLY A 129 6.88 12.84 9.01
N PRO A 130 6.40 11.88 9.82
CA PRO A 130 5.21 12.05 10.64
C PRO A 130 5.50 12.82 11.92
N GLY A 131 4.49 13.56 12.42
CA GLY A 131 4.52 14.15 13.76
C GLY A 131 4.40 13.09 14.86
N ALA A 132 4.85 13.42 16.07
CA ALA A 132 4.86 12.47 17.20
C ALA A 132 3.46 11.95 17.57
N ALA A 133 2.45 12.82 17.61
CA ALA A 133 1.06 12.44 17.91
C ALA A 133 0.45 11.58 16.79
N GLU A 134 0.74 11.90 15.53
CA GLU A 134 0.31 11.16 14.36
C GLU A 134 0.91 9.75 14.34
N LEU A 135 2.22 9.65 14.58
CA LEU A 135 2.92 8.36 14.70
C LEU A 135 2.34 7.50 15.82
N LYS A 136 2.07 8.10 16.99
CA LYS A 136 1.46 7.38 18.10
C LYS A 136 0.10 6.81 17.72
N ARG A 137 -0.81 7.63 17.19
CA ARG A 137 -2.14 7.16 16.75
C ARG A 137 -2.05 6.04 15.72
N ALA A 138 -1.13 6.15 14.75
CA ALA A 138 -0.95 5.13 13.73
C ALA A 138 -0.46 3.79 14.31
N LYS A 139 0.46 3.83 15.29
CA LYS A 139 0.93 2.63 16.00
C LYS A 139 -0.17 1.99 16.83
N ASP A 140 -0.94 2.79 17.55
CA ASP A 140 -2.08 2.32 18.36
C ASP A 140 -3.13 1.66 17.45
N TYR A 141 -3.46 2.29 16.31
CA TYR A 141 -4.37 1.73 15.31
C TYR A 141 -3.84 0.41 14.72
N ALA A 142 -2.60 0.38 14.24
CA ALA A 142 -2.03 -0.82 13.64
C ALA A 142 -1.96 -1.99 14.64
N THR A 143 -1.63 -1.70 15.89
CA THR A 143 -1.59 -2.68 16.99
C THR A 143 -2.99 -3.22 17.29
N GLY A 144 -3.98 -2.34 17.41
CA GLY A 144 -5.38 -2.72 17.65
C GLY A 144 -5.96 -3.56 16.52
N GLN A 145 -5.78 -3.13 15.27
CA GLN A 145 -6.25 -3.88 14.10
C GLN A 145 -5.60 -5.26 13.98
N PHE A 146 -4.31 -5.35 14.30
CA PHE A 146 -3.61 -6.64 14.29
C PHE A 146 -4.14 -7.58 15.38
N ALA A 147 -4.38 -7.08 16.59
CA ALA A 147 -4.92 -7.86 17.70
C ALA A 147 -6.34 -8.35 17.37
N LEU A 148 -7.24 -7.46 16.95
CA LEU A 148 -8.61 -7.79 16.52
C LEU A 148 -8.62 -8.79 15.37
N GLY A 149 -7.69 -8.64 14.40
CA GLY A 149 -7.54 -9.56 13.28
C GLY A 149 -7.15 -10.99 13.67
N LEU A 150 -6.72 -11.23 14.92
CA LEU A 150 -6.33 -12.54 15.42
C LEU A 150 -7.25 -13.09 16.53
N GLU A 151 -8.41 -12.47 16.77
CA GLU A 151 -9.35 -12.96 17.79
C GLU A 151 -9.96 -14.31 17.43
N GLY A 152 -10.27 -14.54 16.15
CA GLY A 152 -10.89 -15.78 15.70
C GLY A 152 -9.89 -16.91 15.49
N THR A 153 -10.31 -18.15 15.79
CA THR A 153 -9.47 -19.34 15.60
C THR A 153 -9.06 -19.56 14.16
N THR A 154 -9.94 -19.25 13.22
CA THR A 154 -9.64 -19.33 11.77
C THR A 154 -8.52 -18.37 11.37
N GLN A 155 -8.56 -17.14 11.86
CA GLN A 155 -7.52 -16.14 11.61
C GLN A 155 -6.18 -16.53 12.23
N GLN A 156 -6.20 -17.09 13.44
CA GLN A 156 -5.00 -17.64 14.09
C GLN A 156 -4.41 -18.82 13.29
N MET A 157 -5.26 -19.72 12.80
CA MET A 157 -4.83 -20.82 11.94
C MET A 157 -4.17 -20.32 10.65
N PHE A 158 -4.78 -19.33 9.97
CA PHE A 158 -4.19 -18.72 8.78
C PHE A 158 -2.88 -18.00 9.09
N TRP A 159 -2.80 -17.28 10.19
CA TRP A 159 -1.57 -16.62 10.63
C TRP A 159 -0.43 -17.61 10.85
N MET A 160 -0.69 -18.71 11.57
CA MET A 160 0.30 -19.75 11.81
C MET A 160 0.72 -20.46 10.51
N GLY A 161 -0.26 -20.80 9.66
CA GLY A 161 0.00 -21.45 8.37
C GLY A 161 0.81 -20.55 7.42
N ASP A 162 0.41 -19.29 7.26
CA ASP A 162 1.15 -18.31 6.45
C ASP A 162 2.57 -18.09 6.98
N SER A 163 2.73 -17.98 8.30
CA SER A 163 4.04 -17.83 8.93
C SER A 163 4.94 -19.03 8.64
N LEU A 164 4.42 -20.23 8.79
CA LEU A 164 5.19 -21.47 8.54
C LEU A 164 5.60 -21.58 7.07
N VAL A 165 4.66 -21.37 6.14
CA VAL A 165 4.92 -21.49 4.70
C VAL A 165 5.91 -20.42 4.21
N ASN A 166 5.77 -19.19 4.67
CA ASN A 166 6.54 -18.08 4.14
C ASN A 166 7.84 -17.78 4.90
N ARG A 167 7.97 -18.26 6.16
CA ARG A 167 9.13 -17.95 7.04
C ARG A 167 9.79 -19.18 7.62
N GLY A 168 9.25 -20.37 7.36
CA GLY A 168 9.76 -21.63 7.90
C GLY A 168 9.53 -21.81 9.42
N ARG A 169 8.83 -20.88 10.08
CA ARG A 169 8.49 -20.97 11.51
C ARG A 169 7.17 -20.24 11.78
N VAL A 170 6.51 -20.61 12.85
CA VAL A 170 5.40 -19.82 13.39
C VAL A 170 5.95 -18.56 14.04
N VAL A 171 5.40 -17.42 13.65
CA VAL A 171 5.74 -16.11 14.24
C VAL A 171 4.72 -15.80 15.32
N GLU A 172 5.20 -15.61 16.56
CA GLU A 172 4.33 -15.23 17.65
C GLU A 172 3.74 -13.83 17.43
N PRO A 173 2.43 -13.64 17.66
CA PRO A 173 1.79 -12.33 17.49
C PRO A 173 2.50 -11.21 18.25
N ALA A 174 2.99 -11.49 19.46
CA ALA A 174 3.73 -10.55 20.30
C ALA A 174 4.97 -10.00 19.58
N GLU A 175 5.69 -10.84 18.80
CA GLU A 175 6.86 -10.40 18.03
C GLU A 175 6.49 -9.32 17.01
N THR A 176 5.34 -9.46 16.34
CA THR A 176 4.87 -8.47 15.37
C THR A 176 4.43 -7.17 16.05
N LEU A 177 3.76 -7.27 17.19
CA LEU A 177 3.36 -6.10 17.99
C LEU A 177 4.56 -5.29 18.47
N GLU A 178 5.61 -5.95 18.95
CA GLU A 178 6.85 -5.27 19.35
C GLU A 178 7.53 -4.59 18.18
N LYS A 179 7.50 -5.18 16.98
CA LYS A 179 8.01 -4.54 15.76
C LYS A 179 7.23 -3.26 15.41
N TYR A 180 5.89 -3.27 15.55
CA TYR A 180 5.09 -2.05 15.32
C TYR A 180 5.41 -0.97 16.35
N LYS A 181 5.53 -1.33 17.63
CA LYS A 181 5.89 -0.39 18.71
C LYS A 181 7.28 0.23 18.51
N ALA A 182 8.23 -0.54 17.97
CA ALA A 182 9.59 -0.11 17.74
C ALA A 182 9.77 0.85 16.53
N VAL A 183 8.75 0.99 15.65
CA VAL A 183 8.85 1.91 14.51
C VAL A 183 8.96 3.36 15.01
N ASP A 184 9.95 4.09 14.53
CA ASP A 184 10.12 5.52 14.80
C ASP A 184 9.78 6.39 13.58
N ALA A 185 9.77 7.70 13.77
CA ALA A 185 9.45 8.66 12.70
C ALA A 185 10.47 8.61 11.55
N LYS A 186 11.75 8.36 11.86
CA LYS A 186 12.81 8.27 10.84
C LYS A 186 12.62 7.05 9.95
N ALA A 187 12.22 5.91 10.52
CA ALA A 187 11.93 4.70 9.76
C ALA A 187 10.74 4.90 8.81
N VAL A 188 9.67 5.57 9.28
CA VAL A 188 8.52 5.91 8.42
C VAL A 188 8.93 6.87 7.32
N GLN A 189 9.71 7.91 7.63
CA GLN A 189 10.21 8.87 6.65
C GLN A 189 11.11 8.19 5.59
N ALA A 190 11.98 7.29 6.01
CA ALA A 190 12.86 6.55 5.09
C ALA A 190 12.05 5.69 4.11
N VAL A 191 11.01 5.01 4.60
CA VAL A 191 10.08 4.26 3.75
C VAL A 191 9.31 5.20 2.82
N ALA A 192 8.81 6.34 3.32
CA ALA A 192 8.13 7.32 2.49
C ALA A 192 9.00 7.79 1.31
N ARG A 193 10.29 8.07 1.54
CA ARG A 193 11.27 8.44 0.50
C ARG A 193 11.50 7.34 -0.52
N GLU A 194 11.52 6.08 -0.08
CA GLU A 194 11.72 4.94 -0.97
C GLU A 194 10.49 4.66 -1.83
N ILE A 195 9.29 4.78 -1.25
CA ILE A 195 8.03 4.56 -1.97
C ILE A 195 7.74 5.72 -2.92
N PHE A 196 7.92 6.97 -2.47
CA PHE A 196 7.68 8.16 -3.29
C PHE A 196 8.92 8.47 -4.15
N GLN A 197 9.05 7.75 -5.26
CA GLN A 197 10.07 8.03 -6.28
C GLN A 197 9.37 8.33 -7.61
N PRO A 198 9.39 9.59 -8.07
CA PRO A 198 8.59 10.04 -9.21
C PRO A 198 8.67 9.15 -10.45
N GLY A 199 9.86 8.72 -10.85
CA GLY A 199 10.06 7.84 -11.99
C GLY A 199 9.57 6.38 -11.80
N LYS A 200 9.03 6.02 -10.63
CA LYS A 200 8.58 4.65 -10.32
C LYS A 200 7.10 4.57 -9.98
N ILE A 201 6.35 5.62 -10.27
CA ILE A 201 4.92 5.70 -9.99
C ILE A 201 4.12 5.28 -11.23
N CYS A 202 3.05 4.56 -10.99
CA CYS A 202 2.05 4.22 -11.99
C CYS A 202 0.70 4.80 -11.57
N VAL A 203 -0.02 5.43 -12.50
CA VAL A 203 -1.38 5.90 -12.29
C VAL A 203 -2.31 5.18 -13.24
N ALA A 204 -3.33 4.57 -12.73
CA ALA A 204 -4.38 3.96 -13.52
C ALA A 204 -5.75 4.49 -13.08
N ALA A 205 -6.63 4.73 -14.03
CA ALA A 205 -7.99 5.13 -13.72
C ALA A 205 -8.97 4.47 -14.69
N ALA A 206 -10.13 4.08 -14.16
CA ALA A 206 -11.25 3.60 -14.94
C ALA A 206 -12.50 4.42 -14.58
N GLY A 207 -13.18 4.97 -15.58
CA GLY A 207 -14.35 5.82 -15.36
C GLY A 207 -14.96 6.34 -16.64
N PRO A 208 -16.00 7.19 -16.54
CA PRO A 208 -16.66 7.75 -17.71
C PRO A 208 -15.72 8.72 -18.45
N GLU A 209 -15.72 8.64 -19.78
CA GLU A 209 -15.03 9.59 -20.69
C GLU A 209 -13.55 9.89 -20.39
N LEU A 210 -12.88 8.98 -19.67
CA LEU A 210 -11.47 9.15 -19.31
C LEU A 210 -10.55 8.92 -20.52
N GLN A 211 -9.63 9.86 -20.73
CA GLN A 211 -8.55 9.78 -21.72
C GLN A 211 -7.19 9.73 -21.02
N THR A 212 -6.26 8.96 -21.58
CA THR A 212 -4.92 8.79 -20.98
C THR A 212 -4.14 10.10 -20.98
N GLU A 213 -4.29 10.92 -22.01
CA GLU A 213 -3.64 12.23 -22.16
C GLU A 213 -4.06 13.18 -21.04
N THR A 214 -5.36 13.30 -20.78
CA THR A 214 -5.91 14.13 -19.71
C THR A 214 -5.44 13.64 -18.33
N LEU A 215 -5.46 12.32 -18.11
CA LEU A 215 -4.97 11.74 -16.86
C LEU A 215 -3.45 11.94 -16.70
N THR A 216 -2.68 11.93 -17.78
CA THR A 216 -1.24 12.18 -17.76
C THR A 216 -0.93 13.60 -17.29
N VAL A 217 -1.65 14.58 -17.79
CA VAL A 217 -1.52 15.97 -17.33
C VAL A 217 -1.89 16.09 -15.85
N ALA A 218 -3.01 15.50 -15.44
CA ALA A 218 -3.46 15.49 -14.05
C ALA A 218 -2.47 14.80 -13.08
N ALA A 219 -1.71 13.82 -13.56
CA ALA A 219 -0.75 13.04 -12.76
C ALA A 219 0.64 13.70 -12.67
N GLN A 220 0.92 14.77 -13.38
CA GLN A 220 2.22 15.47 -13.36
C GLN A 220 2.76 15.78 -11.94
N PRO A 221 1.93 16.18 -10.96
CA PRO A 221 2.41 16.44 -9.58
C PRO A 221 3.09 15.22 -8.93
N LEU A 222 2.75 14.00 -9.34
CA LEU A 222 3.39 12.76 -8.89
C LEU A 222 4.74 12.50 -9.58
N GLY A 223 4.94 13.05 -10.77
CA GLY A 223 6.18 12.95 -11.54
C GLY A 223 7.21 14.03 -11.22
N ALA A 224 6.80 15.12 -10.54
CA ALA A 224 7.69 16.19 -10.14
C ALA A 224 8.45 15.83 -8.87
N ALA A 225 9.79 15.92 -8.94
CA ALA A 225 10.68 15.68 -7.79
C ALA A 225 10.62 16.84 -6.78
#